data_df8e0870b0455cd7afcc313d603801a4
#
_entry.id   df8e0870b0455cd7afcc313d603801a4
#
_cell.length_a   1.000
_cell.length_b   1.000
_cell.length_c   1.000
_cell.angle_alpha   90.00
_cell.angle_beta   90.00
_cell.angle_gamma   90.00
#
_symmetry.space_group_name_H-M   'P 1'
#
loop_
_entity.id
_entity.type
_entity.pdbx_description
1 polymer ?
#
loop_
_entity_poly.entity_id
_entity_poly.type
_entity_poly.pdbx_seq_one_letter_code
_entity_poly.pdbx_strand_id
1 'polypeptide(L)'
;GGAWWYQARQKAASVPSINTTTVGRETIQSVVSATGTISAVNSVDISSRVTGLIRELRVKENDWVTAGQVLVVLDDSSLQAQVAQYRAQLANYESIYARSRQLAAGGGESEQQLDADRTNYLVAKANYDNYASQLGYYVITSPITGLVVGKPTPEGQTVAQGISTPQVIMTIADMSKMQIKVMVDETDIGKVQNGQQVSFTVDAYPNRTFTGVVSNISRSATTTSNVIYYPVYVDINSSDGLLFPTMTARVSILISKRDQVLAVPTGAIKEEGGRKTLQVLQDGKAINVTVETGLSNDEKVEISSGLDEGAQVILPTAKAKTASSNQGPPPRL
;
A
#
# COMPACT_ATOMS: atom_id res chain seq x y z
N GLY A 1 66.65 -45.84 4.19
CA GLY A 1 65.67 -46.22 3.15
C GLY A 1 64.25 -45.73 3.41
N GLY A 2 63.97 -45.15 4.59
CA GLY A 2 62.58 -44.80 4.97
C GLY A 2 62.12 -43.36 4.64
N ALA A 3 63.05 -42.44 4.45
CA ALA A 3 62.69 -41.01 4.27
C ALA A 3 62.24 -40.68 2.83
N TRP A 4 62.64 -41.47 1.86
CA TRP A 4 62.23 -41.23 0.46
C TRP A 4 60.87 -41.75 0.13
N TRP A 5 60.35 -42.72 0.89
CA TRP A 5 59.03 -43.28 0.72
C TRP A 5 57.91 -42.40 1.39
N TYR A 6 58.28 -41.58 2.39
CA TYR A 6 57.44 -40.63 3.07
C TYR A 6 57.19 -39.35 2.27
N GLN A 7 58.17 -38.89 1.48
CA GLN A 7 58.03 -37.74 0.60
C GLN A 7 57.29 -38.04 -0.70
N ALA A 8 57.25 -39.32 -1.14
CA ALA A 8 56.45 -39.70 -2.31
C ALA A 8 54.94 -39.79 -2.02
N ARG A 9 54.52 -39.88 -0.75
CA ARG A 9 53.11 -39.91 -0.34
C ARG A 9 52.49 -38.54 -0.12
N GLN A 10 53.24 -37.46 -0.05
CA GLN A 10 52.75 -36.10 0.09
C GLN A 10 52.50 -35.36 -1.25
N LYS A 11 52.81 -35.99 -2.37
CA LYS A 11 52.41 -35.50 -3.70
C LYS A 11 51.22 -36.26 -4.29
N ALA A 12 50.27 -36.68 -3.46
CA ALA A 12 48.91 -36.81 -3.95
C ALA A 12 48.42 -35.40 -4.15
N ALA A 13 48.60 -34.90 -5.38
CA ALA A 13 48.07 -33.62 -5.80
C ALA A 13 46.61 -33.56 -5.36
N SER A 14 46.26 -32.61 -4.54
CA SER A 14 44.86 -32.23 -4.31
C SER A 14 44.28 -31.89 -5.70
N VAL A 15 43.56 -32.84 -6.30
CA VAL A 15 42.77 -32.58 -7.46
C VAL A 15 41.81 -31.45 -7.02
N PRO A 16 41.90 -30.25 -7.62
CA PRO A 16 40.98 -29.21 -7.26
C PRO A 16 39.55 -29.79 -7.43
N SER A 17 38.80 -29.80 -6.39
CA SER A 17 37.39 -30.24 -6.45
C SER A 17 36.66 -29.30 -7.41
N ILE A 18 36.50 -29.74 -8.65
CA ILE A 18 35.77 -29.00 -9.66
C ILE A 18 34.29 -29.13 -9.28
N ASN A 19 33.73 -28.06 -8.76
CA ASN A 19 32.28 -28.01 -8.49
C ASN A 19 31.56 -27.93 -9.83
N THR A 20 30.73 -28.93 -10.11
CA THR A 20 29.91 -28.98 -11.31
C THR A 20 28.43 -29.02 -10.92
N THR A 21 27.60 -28.48 -11.78
CA THR A 21 26.15 -28.64 -11.72
C THR A 21 25.65 -29.24 -13.02
N THR A 22 24.68 -30.13 -12.91
CA THR A 22 24.04 -30.72 -14.10
C THR A 22 22.96 -29.79 -14.61
N VAL A 23 22.99 -29.48 -15.90
CA VAL A 23 21.99 -28.63 -16.54
C VAL A 23 20.68 -29.40 -16.72
N GLY A 24 19.63 -28.90 -16.14
CA GLY A 24 18.28 -29.43 -16.27
C GLY A 24 17.32 -28.38 -16.80
N ARG A 25 16.11 -28.85 -17.13
CA ARG A 25 15.02 -27.93 -17.48
C ARG A 25 14.33 -27.46 -16.22
N GLU A 26 14.27 -26.15 -16.07
CA GLU A 26 13.68 -25.49 -14.92
C GLU A 26 12.81 -24.32 -15.35
N THR A 27 12.03 -23.82 -14.43
CA THR A 27 11.29 -22.57 -14.61
C THR A 27 12.13 -21.41 -14.10
N ILE A 28 12.37 -20.42 -14.96
CA ILE A 28 13.02 -19.16 -14.60
C ILE A 28 11.96 -18.07 -14.53
N GLN A 29 11.98 -17.32 -13.43
CA GLN A 29 11.12 -16.16 -13.24
C GLN A 29 11.99 -14.94 -12.96
N SER A 30 11.66 -13.83 -13.63
CA SER A 30 12.19 -12.50 -13.29
C SER A 30 11.12 -11.76 -12.53
N VAL A 31 11.46 -11.26 -11.36
CA VAL A 31 10.56 -10.53 -10.47
C VAL A 31 11.17 -9.19 -10.08
N VAL A 32 10.31 -8.21 -9.87
CA VAL A 32 10.66 -6.96 -9.17
C VAL A 32 10.21 -7.11 -7.73
N SER A 33 11.16 -7.02 -6.81
CA SER A 33 10.90 -7.09 -5.37
C SER A 33 10.81 -5.69 -4.79
N ALA A 34 9.75 -5.44 -4.05
CA ALA A 34 9.51 -4.15 -3.41
C ALA A 34 8.71 -4.33 -2.11
N THR A 35 8.65 -3.30 -1.31
CA THR A 35 7.81 -3.28 -0.10
C THR A 35 6.59 -2.42 -0.33
N GLY A 36 5.51 -2.76 0.33
CA GLY A 36 4.27 -2.02 0.25
C GLY A 36 3.50 -2.03 1.57
N THR A 37 2.47 -1.23 1.61
CA THR A 37 1.55 -1.15 2.74
C THR A 37 0.16 -1.55 2.30
N ILE A 38 -0.46 -2.43 3.08
CA ILE A 38 -1.85 -2.85 2.83
C ILE A 38 -2.79 -1.74 3.26
N SER A 39 -3.77 -1.44 2.41
CA SER A 39 -4.83 -0.48 2.69
C SER A 39 -6.15 -0.96 2.12
N ALA A 40 -7.25 -0.47 2.65
CA ALA A 40 -8.54 -0.61 1.98
C ALA A 40 -8.57 0.26 0.72
N VAL A 41 -9.23 -0.20 -0.33
CA VAL A 41 -9.41 0.59 -1.56
C VAL A 41 -10.21 1.85 -1.26
N ASN A 42 -11.25 1.71 -0.44
CA ASN A 42 -12.09 2.81 0.01
C ASN A 42 -11.93 2.99 1.51
N SER A 43 -11.41 4.13 1.93
CA SER A 43 -11.40 4.54 3.32
C SER A 43 -11.72 6.03 3.41
N VAL A 44 -12.43 6.41 4.46
CA VAL A 44 -12.85 7.79 4.68
C VAL A 44 -12.51 8.19 6.10
N ASP A 45 -11.80 9.31 6.22
CA ASP A 45 -11.55 9.95 7.49
C ASP A 45 -12.75 10.80 7.87
N ILE A 46 -13.34 10.50 9.02
CA ILE A 46 -14.48 11.21 9.57
C ILE A 46 -13.97 12.38 10.39
N SER A 47 -14.39 13.57 10.01
CA SER A 47 -14.07 14.82 10.70
C SER A 47 -15.34 15.62 10.97
N SER A 48 -15.27 16.61 11.83
CA SER A 48 -16.38 17.51 12.12
C SER A 48 -16.35 18.73 11.19
N ARG A 49 -17.55 19.17 10.77
CA ARG A 49 -17.74 20.44 10.05
C ARG A 49 -17.91 21.64 10.99
N VAL A 50 -18.10 21.36 12.26
CA VAL A 50 -18.30 22.37 13.31
C VAL A 50 -17.43 22.05 14.50
N THR A 51 -17.08 23.10 15.26
CA THR A 51 -16.40 22.92 16.55
C THR A 51 -17.45 22.60 17.61
N GLY A 52 -17.23 21.53 18.35
CA GLY A 52 -18.16 21.11 19.40
C GLY A 52 -17.58 20.01 20.31
N LEU A 53 -18.20 19.85 21.45
CA LEU A 53 -17.91 18.78 22.40
C LEU A 53 -18.58 17.49 21.95
N ILE A 54 -17.86 16.37 21.98
CA ILE A 54 -18.45 15.04 21.72
C ILE A 54 -19.32 14.68 22.93
N ARG A 55 -20.64 14.67 22.71
CA ARG A 55 -21.62 14.28 23.75
C ARG A 55 -21.80 12.76 23.79
N GLU A 56 -21.89 12.13 22.63
CA GLU A 56 -22.06 10.68 22.50
C GLU A 56 -21.15 10.13 21.41
N LEU A 57 -20.46 9.04 21.72
CA LEU A 57 -19.77 8.21 20.75
C LEU A 57 -20.47 6.85 20.67
N ARG A 58 -21.09 6.56 19.54
CA ARG A 58 -21.96 5.37 19.37
C ARG A 58 -21.26 4.16 18.80
N VAL A 59 -19.96 4.27 18.51
CA VAL A 59 -19.15 3.20 17.92
C VAL A 59 -17.80 3.09 18.64
N LYS A 60 -17.23 1.91 18.58
CA LYS A 60 -15.92 1.58 19.13
C LYS A 60 -14.97 1.16 18.02
N GLU A 61 -13.69 1.06 18.34
CA GLU A 61 -12.71 0.44 17.48
C GLU A 61 -13.11 -0.99 17.10
N ASN A 62 -12.97 -1.31 15.83
CA ASN A 62 -13.35 -2.58 15.20
C ASN A 62 -14.87 -2.84 15.10
N ASP A 63 -15.70 -1.84 15.35
CA ASP A 63 -17.12 -1.96 15.07
C ASP A 63 -17.40 -1.88 13.57
N TRP A 64 -18.35 -2.69 13.12
CA TRP A 64 -18.86 -2.63 11.75
C TRP A 64 -20.00 -1.63 11.67
N VAL A 65 -19.91 -0.70 10.71
CA VAL A 65 -20.90 0.36 10.52
C VAL A 65 -21.47 0.33 9.12
N THR A 66 -22.71 0.77 8.99
CA THR A 66 -23.38 0.91 7.69
C THR A 66 -23.43 2.38 7.26
N ALA A 67 -23.51 2.61 5.95
CA ALA A 67 -23.71 3.96 5.41
C ALA A 67 -24.96 4.61 6.01
N GLY A 68 -24.85 5.86 6.47
CA GLY A 68 -25.92 6.60 7.15
C GLY A 68 -26.04 6.34 8.65
N GLN A 69 -25.33 5.37 9.21
CA GLN A 69 -25.34 5.12 10.65
C GLN A 69 -24.73 6.27 11.42
N VAL A 70 -25.38 6.69 12.51
CA VAL A 70 -24.87 7.74 13.41
C VAL A 70 -23.66 7.23 14.18
N LEU A 71 -22.55 7.95 14.08
CA LEU A 71 -21.29 7.63 14.72
C LEU A 71 -21.04 8.47 15.99
N VAL A 72 -21.22 9.77 15.83
CA VAL A 72 -20.93 10.78 16.88
C VAL A 72 -22.05 11.80 16.93
N VAL A 73 -22.38 12.20 18.14
CA VAL A 73 -23.28 13.32 18.41
C VAL A 73 -22.54 14.37 19.18
N LEU A 74 -22.45 15.58 18.62
CA LEU A 74 -21.86 16.73 19.29
C LEU A 74 -22.90 17.44 20.14
N ASP A 75 -22.46 18.21 21.13
CA ASP A 75 -23.32 19.05 21.93
C ASP A 75 -23.86 20.22 21.11
N ASP A 76 -25.15 20.21 20.86
CA ASP A 76 -25.89 21.18 20.06
C ASP A 76 -26.82 22.08 20.88
N SER A 77 -26.71 22.03 22.22
CA SER A 77 -27.66 22.72 23.12
C SER A 77 -27.74 24.22 22.85
N SER A 78 -26.62 24.90 22.60
CA SER A 78 -26.61 26.32 22.25
C SER A 78 -27.30 26.61 20.91
N LEU A 79 -27.07 25.76 19.90
CA LEU A 79 -27.69 25.91 18.59
C LEU A 79 -29.20 25.61 18.64
N GLN A 80 -29.61 24.62 19.44
CA GLN A 80 -31.02 24.33 19.66
C GLN A 80 -31.77 25.53 20.27
N ALA A 81 -31.16 26.24 21.23
CA ALA A 81 -31.73 27.45 21.78
C ALA A 81 -31.89 28.56 20.72
N GLN A 82 -30.90 28.75 19.85
CA GLN A 82 -31.02 29.71 18.73
C GLN A 82 -32.08 29.29 17.73
N VAL A 83 -32.18 28.04 17.36
CA VAL A 83 -33.21 27.53 16.47
C VAL A 83 -34.60 27.74 17.07
N ALA A 84 -34.76 27.51 18.37
CA ALA A 84 -36.05 27.79 19.07
C ALA A 84 -36.42 29.29 19.02
N GLN A 85 -35.43 30.19 19.18
CA GLN A 85 -35.64 31.62 19.03
C GLN A 85 -36.14 32.00 17.64
N TYR A 86 -35.46 31.53 16.59
CA TYR A 86 -35.83 31.82 15.20
C TYR A 86 -37.19 31.17 14.81
N ARG A 87 -37.48 30.00 15.38
CA ARG A 87 -38.78 29.35 15.21
C ARG A 87 -39.91 30.22 15.77
N ALA A 88 -39.72 30.78 16.96
CA ALA A 88 -40.69 31.68 17.56
C ALA A 88 -40.88 32.97 16.73
N GLN A 89 -39.77 33.55 16.22
CA GLN A 89 -39.85 34.72 15.33
C GLN A 89 -40.59 34.38 14.02
N LEU A 90 -40.28 33.24 13.41
CA LEU A 90 -40.97 32.79 12.21
C LEU A 90 -42.49 32.64 12.44
N ALA A 91 -42.87 31.97 13.51
CA ALA A 91 -44.28 31.81 13.87
C ALA A 91 -45.00 33.15 14.05
N ASN A 92 -44.34 34.14 14.66
CA ASN A 92 -44.90 35.48 14.82
C ASN A 92 -45.08 36.18 13.48
N TYR A 93 -44.06 36.22 12.64
CA TYR A 93 -44.16 36.88 11.32
C TYR A 93 -45.11 36.13 10.35
N GLU A 94 -45.19 34.82 10.45
CA GLU A 94 -46.17 34.03 9.71
C GLU A 94 -47.62 34.42 10.07
N SER A 95 -47.88 34.58 11.36
CA SER A 95 -49.20 35.02 11.85
C SER A 95 -49.54 36.45 11.42
N ILE A 96 -48.53 37.35 11.47
CA ILE A 96 -48.71 38.74 10.99
C ILE A 96 -48.99 38.75 9.49
N TYR A 97 -48.20 38.05 8.70
CA TYR A 97 -48.39 37.97 7.25
C TYR A 97 -49.74 37.34 6.86
N ALA A 98 -50.16 36.29 7.58
CA ALA A 98 -51.47 35.66 7.34
C ALA A 98 -52.64 36.63 7.58
N ARG A 99 -52.57 37.42 8.67
CA ARG A 99 -53.57 38.46 8.98
C ARG A 99 -53.54 39.58 7.94
N SER A 100 -52.38 40.10 7.59
CA SER A 100 -52.18 41.13 6.60
C SER A 100 -52.74 40.71 5.23
N ARG A 101 -52.51 39.47 4.83
CA ARG A 101 -53.05 38.90 3.59
C ARG A 101 -54.59 38.83 3.60
N GLN A 102 -55.21 38.47 4.74
CA GLN A 102 -56.69 38.47 4.88
C GLN A 102 -57.27 39.87 4.86
N LEU A 103 -56.62 40.84 5.54
CA LEU A 103 -57.05 42.24 5.56
C LEU A 103 -56.92 42.89 4.17
N ALA A 104 -55.81 42.65 3.47
CA ALA A 104 -55.62 43.18 2.12
C ALA A 104 -56.64 42.63 1.12
N ALA A 105 -57.03 41.36 1.21
CA ALA A 105 -58.03 40.77 0.39
C ALA A 105 -59.41 41.39 0.60
N GLY A 106 -59.70 41.93 1.80
CA GLY A 106 -60.93 42.69 2.13
C GLY A 106 -60.82 44.22 1.96
N GLY A 107 -59.67 44.70 1.42
CA GLY A 107 -59.38 46.14 1.24
C GLY A 107 -59.05 46.91 2.50
N GLY A 108 -58.78 46.20 3.61
CA GLY A 108 -58.44 46.79 4.92
C GLY A 108 -56.95 47.04 5.14
N GLU A 109 -56.07 46.70 4.18
CA GLU A 109 -54.60 46.91 4.27
C GLU A 109 -54.04 47.36 2.95
N SER A 110 -52.95 48.17 2.97
CA SER A 110 -52.28 48.61 1.77
C SER A 110 -51.39 47.51 1.20
N GLU A 111 -51.18 47.53 -0.11
CA GLU A 111 -50.22 46.63 -0.79
C GLU A 111 -48.82 46.77 -0.22
N GLN A 112 -48.39 48.01 0.10
CA GLN A 112 -47.08 48.27 0.67
C GLN A 112 -46.90 47.56 2.03
N GLN A 113 -47.91 47.57 2.89
CA GLN A 113 -47.85 46.90 4.19
C GLN A 113 -47.88 45.38 4.00
N LEU A 114 -48.68 44.86 3.09
CA LEU A 114 -48.69 43.45 2.75
C LEU A 114 -47.32 42.96 2.26
N ASP A 115 -46.67 43.73 1.38
CA ASP A 115 -45.35 43.42 0.86
C ASP A 115 -44.26 43.47 1.98
N ALA A 116 -44.36 44.42 2.91
CA ALA A 116 -43.49 44.51 4.07
C ALA A 116 -43.63 43.28 4.98
N ASP A 117 -44.89 42.90 5.28
CA ASP A 117 -45.16 41.74 6.15
C ASP A 117 -44.76 40.43 5.50
N ARG A 118 -44.94 40.31 4.16
CA ARG A 118 -44.44 39.20 3.39
C ARG A 118 -42.89 39.08 3.45
N THR A 119 -42.22 40.23 3.26
CA THR A 119 -40.76 40.29 3.31
C THR A 119 -40.23 39.86 4.70
N ASN A 120 -40.83 40.40 5.77
CA ASN A 120 -40.49 40.02 7.15
C ASN A 120 -40.66 38.51 7.40
N TYR A 121 -41.76 37.94 6.91
CA TYR A 121 -41.97 36.49 6.99
C TYR A 121 -40.88 35.71 6.23
N LEU A 122 -40.57 36.10 4.99
CA LEU A 122 -39.55 35.41 4.19
C LEU A 122 -38.16 35.52 4.82
N VAL A 123 -37.78 36.66 5.40
CA VAL A 123 -36.51 36.84 6.13
C VAL A 123 -36.49 35.95 7.39
N ALA A 124 -37.57 35.94 8.18
CA ALA A 124 -37.65 35.10 9.35
C ALA A 124 -37.55 33.60 8.98
N LYS A 125 -38.21 33.20 7.87
CA LYS A 125 -38.13 31.82 7.36
C LYS A 125 -36.73 31.46 6.93
N ALA A 126 -36.05 32.34 6.20
CA ALA A 126 -34.68 32.11 5.76
C ALA A 126 -33.71 31.99 6.95
N ASN A 127 -33.86 32.81 7.98
CA ASN A 127 -33.06 32.73 9.20
C ASN A 127 -33.32 31.41 9.94
N TYR A 128 -34.57 31.02 10.12
CA TYR A 128 -34.91 29.73 10.73
C TYR A 128 -34.33 28.55 9.94
N ASP A 129 -34.51 28.52 8.62
CA ASP A 129 -34.00 27.46 7.76
C ASP A 129 -32.48 27.37 7.81
N ASN A 130 -31.77 28.52 7.87
CA ASN A 130 -30.32 28.56 7.99
C ASN A 130 -29.83 27.91 9.30
N TYR A 131 -30.37 28.33 10.43
CA TYR A 131 -29.92 27.78 11.74
C TYR A 131 -30.44 26.34 11.94
N ALA A 132 -31.61 25.99 11.47
CA ALA A 132 -32.13 24.62 11.55
C ALA A 132 -31.27 23.63 10.74
N SER A 133 -30.80 24.05 9.56
CA SER A 133 -29.95 23.22 8.73
C SER A 133 -28.58 22.91 9.39
N GLN A 134 -28.08 23.82 10.23
CA GLN A 134 -26.81 23.62 10.93
C GLN A 134 -26.88 22.52 12.00
N LEU A 135 -28.07 22.19 12.52
CA LEU A 135 -28.25 21.08 13.47
C LEU A 135 -27.77 19.75 12.90
N GLY A 136 -27.91 19.56 11.59
CA GLY A 136 -27.43 18.35 10.90
C GLY A 136 -25.93 18.15 11.00
N TYR A 137 -25.15 19.21 11.19
CA TYR A 137 -23.68 19.12 11.31
C TYR A 137 -23.22 18.58 12.66
N TYR A 138 -24.09 18.61 13.67
CA TYR A 138 -23.81 18.09 15.01
C TYR A 138 -24.07 16.59 15.16
N VAL A 139 -24.68 15.97 14.14
CA VAL A 139 -24.86 14.52 14.04
C VAL A 139 -23.98 14.01 12.91
N ILE A 140 -22.92 13.31 13.26
CA ILE A 140 -21.94 12.80 12.30
C ILE A 140 -22.28 11.35 11.97
N THR A 141 -22.51 11.09 10.68
CA THR A 141 -22.89 9.78 10.16
C THR A 141 -21.78 9.20 9.29
N SER A 142 -21.80 7.88 9.12
CA SER A 142 -20.88 7.20 8.20
C SER A 142 -21.30 7.43 6.75
N PRO A 143 -20.39 7.89 5.88
CA PRO A 143 -20.68 8.00 4.44
C PRO A 143 -20.59 6.66 3.70
N ILE A 144 -19.92 5.67 4.28
CA ILE A 144 -19.73 4.34 3.69
C ILE A 144 -20.03 3.23 4.70
N THR A 145 -20.25 2.03 4.18
CA THR A 145 -20.27 0.81 4.99
C THR A 145 -18.85 0.29 5.16
N GLY A 146 -18.45 -0.02 6.38
CA GLY A 146 -17.10 -0.50 6.65
C GLY A 146 -16.80 -0.73 8.12
N LEU A 147 -15.53 -0.93 8.41
CA LEU A 147 -14.99 -1.15 9.75
C LEU A 147 -14.40 0.15 10.29
N VAL A 148 -14.63 0.44 11.57
CA VAL A 148 -13.95 1.52 12.29
C VAL A 148 -12.52 1.09 12.56
N VAL A 149 -11.57 1.77 11.93
CA VAL A 149 -10.12 1.49 12.03
C VAL A 149 -9.49 2.47 13.01
N GLY A 150 -8.78 1.94 13.98
CA GLY A 150 -8.15 2.73 15.02
C GLY A 150 -9.13 3.21 16.10
N LYS A 151 -8.59 3.82 17.13
CA LYS A 151 -9.37 4.28 18.28
C LYS A 151 -10.06 5.61 17.96
N PRO A 152 -11.39 5.67 18.02
CA PRO A 152 -12.12 6.93 17.84
C PRO A 152 -11.79 7.96 18.93
N THR A 153 -11.95 9.24 18.62
CA THR A 153 -11.85 10.32 19.61
C THR A 153 -12.94 10.12 20.67
N PRO A 154 -12.59 10.06 21.97
CA PRO A 154 -13.53 9.71 23.02
C PRO A 154 -14.54 10.81 23.31
N GLU A 155 -15.63 10.44 23.99
CA GLU A 155 -16.60 11.38 24.57
C GLU A 155 -15.93 12.36 25.53
N GLY A 156 -16.47 13.56 25.60
CA GLY A 156 -15.97 14.63 26.47
C GLY A 156 -14.82 15.43 25.89
N GLN A 157 -14.30 15.05 24.71
CA GLN A 157 -13.32 15.87 23.99
C GLN A 157 -14.00 16.83 23.02
N THR A 158 -13.41 18.00 22.86
CA THR A 158 -13.82 19.00 21.88
C THR A 158 -13.10 18.72 20.58
N VAL A 159 -13.88 18.60 19.50
CA VAL A 159 -13.38 18.55 18.13
C VAL A 159 -13.48 19.92 17.49
N ALA A 160 -12.48 20.29 16.72
CA ALA A 160 -12.44 21.56 16.03
C ALA A 160 -12.58 21.38 14.52
N GLN A 161 -13.25 22.34 13.89
CA GLN A 161 -13.18 22.49 12.45
C GLN A 161 -11.77 22.94 12.07
N GLY A 162 -10.99 22.06 11.45
CA GLY A 162 -9.63 22.40 11.00
C GLY A 162 -9.67 23.35 9.80
N ILE A 163 -8.87 24.42 9.88
CA ILE A 163 -8.71 25.38 8.77
C ILE A 163 -7.71 24.82 7.73
N SER A 164 -6.63 24.22 8.20
CA SER A 164 -5.55 23.69 7.35
C SER A 164 -5.54 22.16 7.29
N THR A 165 -5.77 21.50 8.42
CA THR A 165 -5.86 20.05 8.54
C THR A 165 -7.09 19.72 9.38
N PRO A 166 -8.09 19.01 8.81
CA PRO A 166 -9.23 18.54 9.57
C PRO A 166 -8.78 17.62 10.70
N GLN A 167 -9.37 17.81 11.88
CA GLN A 167 -9.16 16.87 12.98
C GLN A 167 -9.96 15.60 12.68
N VAL A 168 -9.26 14.49 12.48
CA VAL A 168 -9.88 13.18 12.24
C VAL A 168 -10.40 12.63 13.56
N ILE A 169 -11.70 12.30 13.58
CA ILE A 169 -12.36 11.69 14.74
C ILE A 169 -12.16 10.18 14.71
N MET A 170 -12.34 9.59 13.54
CA MET A 170 -12.12 8.16 13.25
C MET A 170 -11.98 7.94 11.76
N THR A 171 -11.45 6.77 11.38
CA THR A 171 -11.36 6.33 9.99
C THR A 171 -12.28 5.13 9.79
N ILE A 172 -13.04 5.11 8.70
CA ILE A 172 -13.85 3.96 8.29
C ILE A 172 -13.29 3.41 7.00
N ALA A 173 -13.00 2.11 7.00
CA ALA A 173 -12.42 1.40 5.87
C ALA A 173 -13.36 0.30 5.36
N ASP A 174 -13.57 0.26 4.06
CA ASP A 174 -14.28 -0.83 3.40
C ASP A 174 -13.34 -2.03 3.27
N MET A 175 -13.54 -3.04 4.11
CA MET A 175 -12.71 -4.24 4.16
C MET A 175 -13.02 -5.24 3.05
N SER A 176 -14.01 -5.00 2.20
CA SER A 176 -14.39 -5.90 1.10
C SER A 176 -13.35 -5.92 -0.02
N LYS A 177 -12.65 -4.80 -0.21
CA LYS A 177 -11.61 -4.63 -1.23
C LYS A 177 -10.35 -4.07 -0.60
N MET A 178 -9.32 -4.90 -0.58
CA MET A 178 -8.01 -4.52 -0.07
C MET A 178 -7.02 -4.40 -1.22
N GLN A 179 -6.08 -3.50 -1.08
CA GLN A 179 -4.99 -3.26 -2.02
C GLN A 179 -3.67 -3.10 -1.29
N ILE A 180 -2.58 -3.27 -2.02
CA ILE A 180 -1.25 -2.94 -1.53
C ILE A 180 -0.76 -1.73 -2.32
N LYS A 181 -0.33 -0.70 -1.62
CA LYS A 181 0.44 0.39 -2.21
C LYS A 181 1.92 0.02 -2.13
N VAL A 182 2.46 -0.44 -3.26
CA VAL A 182 3.85 -0.91 -3.39
C VAL A 182 4.72 0.25 -3.85
N MET A 183 5.86 0.46 -3.22
CA MET A 183 6.82 1.50 -3.58
C MET A 183 7.91 0.88 -4.45
N VAL A 184 7.80 1.05 -5.77
CA VAL A 184 8.76 0.51 -6.75
C VAL A 184 9.79 1.57 -7.10
N ASP A 185 11.07 1.19 -7.09
CA ASP A 185 12.18 2.06 -7.46
C ASP A 185 12.10 2.49 -8.92
N GLU A 186 12.59 3.71 -9.23
CA GLU A 186 12.61 4.27 -10.58
C GLU A 186 13.34 3.36 -11.58
N THR A 187 14.36 2.64 -11.14
CA THR A 187 15.14 1.73 -12.01
C THR A 187 14.34 0.52 -12.48
N ASP A 188 13.33 0.12 -11.73
CA ASP A 188 12.53 -1.08 -11.99
C ASP A 188 11.12 -0.80 -12.52
N ILE A 189 10.63 0.44 -12.35
CA ILE A 189 9.24 0.77 -12.73
C ILE A 189 8.96 0.56 -14.22
N GLY A 190 9.96 0.74 -15.08
CA GLY A 190 9.84 0.52 -16.52
C GLY A 190 9.49 -0.92 -16.92
N LYS A 191 9.72 -1.89 -16.04
CA LYS A 191 9.41 -3.31 -16.24
C LYS A 191 8.01 -3.69 -15.78
N VAL A 192 7.38 -2.86 -14.94
CA VAL A 192 6.07 -3.13 -14.33
C VAL A 192 4.95 -2.70 -15.26
N GLN A 193 3.94 -3.56 -15.41
CA GLN A 193 2.76 -3.30 -16.23
C GLN A 193 1.48 -3.72 -15.50
N ASN A 194 0.38 -3.08 -15.85
CA ASN A 194 -0.93 -3.46 -15.34
C ASN A 194 -1.27 -4.90 -15.77
N GLY A 195 -1.90 -5.64 -14.88
CA GLY A 195 -2.31 -7.03 -15.11
C GLY A 195 -1.25 -8.08 -14.74
N GLN A 196 -0.03 -7.68 -14.37
CA GLN A 196 0.99 -8.62 -13.91
C GLN A 196 0.59 -9.28 -12.60
N GLN A 197 0.91 -10.56 -12.50
CA GLN A 197 0.67 -11.32 -11.27
C GLN A 197 1.67 -10.91 -10.19
N VAL A 198 1.17 -10.89 -8.97
CA VAL A 198 1.92 -10.51 -7.80
C VAL A 198 1.79 -11.59 -6.75
N SER A 199 2.89 -11.96 -6.13
CA SER A 199 2.92 -12.74 -4.91
C SER A 199 3.47 -11.88 -3.77
N PHE A 200 2.93 -12.01 -2.59
CA PHE A 200 3.41 -11.26 -1.44
C PHE A 200 3.26 -12.02 -0.13
N THR A 201 4.07 -11.66 0.82
CA THR A 201 3.98 -12.11 2.21
C THR A 201 3.85 -10.89 3.12
N VAL A 202 3.25 -11.07 4.28
CA VAL A 202 3.21 -10.05 5.33
C VAL A 202 4.01 -10.51 6.52
N ASP A 203 4.60 -9.57 7.25
CA ASP A 203 5.45 -9.90 8.40
C ASP A 203 4.68 -10.66 9.51
N ALA A 204 3.36 -10.46 9.59
CA ALA A 204 2.49 -11.21 10.51
C ALA A 204 2.33 -12.69 10.13
N TYR A 205 2.44 -13.03 8.84
CA TYR A 205 2.28 -14.40 8.33
C TYR A 205 3.41 -14.73 7.34
N PRO A 206 4.67 -14.89 7.81
CA PRO A 206 5.85 -15.04 6.94
C PRO A 206 5.84 -16.31 6.11
N ASN A 207 5.15 -17.36 6.56
CA ASN A 207 5.06 -18.66 5.88
C ASN A 207 3.83 -18.77 4.97
N ARG A 208 3.03 -17.71 4.83
CA ARG A 208 1.85 -17.69 3.97
C ARG A 208 2.06 -16.72 2.82
N THR A 209 1.93 -17.23 1.61
CA THR A 209 1.98 -16.42 0.39
C THR A 209 0.56 -16.08 -0.05
N PHE A 210 0.33 -14.81 -0.27
CA PHE A 210 -0.89 -14.27 -0.85
C PHE A 210 -0.64 -13.87 -2.29
N THR A 211 -1.70 -13.71 -3.06
CA THR A 211 -1.63 -13.33 -4.47
C THR A 211 -2.47 -12.11 -4.76
N GLY A 212 -2.07 -11.38 -5.78
CA GLY A 212 -2.77 -10.21 -6.27
C GLY A 212 -2.41 -9.92 -7.73
N VAL A 213 -2.92 -8.84 -8.24
CA VAL A 213 -2.69 -8.37 -9.60
C VAL A 213 -2.43 -6.88 -9.59
N VAL A 214 -1.45 -6.43 -10.38
CA VAL A 214 -1.19 -4.99 -10.58
C VAL A 214 -2.41 -4.36 -11.25
N SER A 215 -3.07 -3.47 -10.52
CA SER A 215 -4.28 -2.78 -10.99
C SER A 215 -3.98 -1.41 -11.57
N ASN A 216 -3.03 -0.68 -10.98
CA ASN A 216 -2.68 0.66 -11.43
C ASN A 216 -1.23 1.01 -11.07
N ILE A 217 -0.62 1.82 -11.91
CA ILE A 217 0.73 2.37 -11.71
C ILE A 217 0.60 3.89 -11.67
N SER A 218 0.95 4.49 -10.54
CA SER A 218 0.95 5.94 -10.41
C SER A 218 2.01 6.56 -11.30
N ARG A 219 1.65 7.60 -12.03
CA ARG A 219 2.58 8.40 -12.83
C ARG A 219 3.19 9.56 -12.03
N SER A 220 2.80 9.69 -10.77
CA SER A 220 3.35 10.68 -9.84
C SER A 220 4.30 9.99 -8.88
N ALA A 221 5.58 10.32 -8.98
CA ALA A 221 6.61 9.80 -8.10
C ALA A 221 6.47 10.34 -6.68
N THR A 222 6.93 9.56 -5.72
CA THR A 222 7.09 9.96 -4.33
C THR A 222 8.55 9.85 -3.95
N THR A 223 9.12 10.90 -3.37
CA THR A 223 10.51 10.88 -2.89
C THR A 223 10.53 10.57 -1.41
N THR A 224 11.24 9.53 -1.05
CA THR A 224 11.46 9.13 0.35
C THR A 224 12.96 8.92 0.56
N SER A 225 13.54 9.62 1.54
CA SER A 225 14.97 9.53 1.87
C SER A 225 15.89 9.72 0.64
N ASN A 226 15.57 10.70 -0.21
CA ASN A 226 16.27 11.02 -1.47
C ASN A 226 16.23 9.91 -2.54
N VAL A 227 15.36 8.91 -2.40
CA VAL A 227 15.10 7.89 -3.41
C VAL A 227 13.73 8.13 -4.03
N ILE A 228 13.66 8.01 -5.35
CA ILE A 228 12.43 8.21 -6.12
C ILE A 228 11.73 6.86 -6.26
N TYR A 229 10.49 6.82 -5.78
CA TYR A 229 9.61 5.65 -5.89
C TYR A 229 8.35 5.98 -6.68
N TYR A 230 7.88 5.01 -7.42
CA TYR A 230 6.57 5.08 -8.08
C TYR A 230 5.60 4.15 -7.37
N PRO A 231 4.50 4.69 -6.83
CA PRO A 231 3.44 3.87 -6.23
C PRO A 231 2.80 2.95 -7.27
N VAL A 232 2.80 1.66 -6.99
CA VAL A 232 2.09 0.64 -7.76
C VAL A 232 1.00 0.06 -6.89
N TYR A 233 -0.22 0.03 -7.39
CA TYR A 233 -1.37 -0.50 -6.67
C TYR A 233 -1.63 -1.93 -7.12
N VAL A 234 -1.74 -2.82 -6.15
CA VAL A 234 -1.97 -4.24 -6.34
C VAL A 234 -3.27 -4.63 -5.67
N ASP A 235 -4.24 -5.09 -6.43
CA ASP A 235 -5.48 -5.61 -5.90
C ASP A 235 -5.25 -7.02 -5.34
N ILE A 236 -5.71 -7.25 -4.12
CA ILE A 236 -5.55 -8.53 -3.42
C ILE A 236 -6.71 -9.44 -3.83
N ASN A 237 -6.38 -10.66 -4.29
CA ASN A 237 -7.39 -11.61 -4.76
C ASN A 237 -8.25 -12.19 -3.63
N SER A 238 -7.62 -12.52 -2.49
CA SER A 238 -8.29 -13.03 -1.30
C SER A 238 -7.42 -12.81 -0.09
N SER A 239 -8.03 -12.37 1.00
CA SER A 239 -7.33 -12.12 2.27
C SER A 239 -7.75 -13.07 3.38
N ASP A 240 -8.82 -13.84 3.20
CA ASP A 240 -9.43 -14.73 4.22
C ASP A 240 -9.61 -14.03 5.58
N GLY A 241 -9.76 -12.70 5.59
CA GLY A 241 -9.87 -11.89 6.80
C GLY A 241 -8.58 -11.74 7.62
N LEU A 242 -7.43 -12.19 7.10
CA LEU A 242 -6.15 -12.17 7.82
C LEU A 242 -5.35 -10.88 7.61
N LEU A 243 -5.67 -10.14 6.57
CA LEU A 243 -4.96 -8.90 6.22
C LEU A 243 -5.66 -7.70 6.82
N PHE A 244 -4.89 -6.88 7.53
CA PHE A 244 -5.38 -5.64 8.12
C PHE A 244 -4.73 -4.43 7.45
N PRO A 245 -5.43 -3.29 7.40
CA PRO A 245 -4.82 -2.04 6.97
C PRO A 245 -3.54 -1.73 7.75
N THR A 246 -2.60 -1.08 7.11
CA THR A 246 -1.28 -0.70 7.61
C THR A 246 -0.25 -1.83 7.77
N MET A 247 -0.61 -3.10 7.53
CA MET A 247 0.38 -4.18 7.48
C MET A 247 1.39 -3.93 6.37
N THR A 248 2.65 -4.24 6.67
CA THR A 248 3.72 -4.22 5.68
C THR A 248 3.74 -5.51 4.89
N ALA A 249 3.77 -5.40 3.57
CA ALA A 249 3.86 -6.51 2.64
C ALA A 249 5.21 -6.50 1.91
N ARG A 250 5.82 -7.68 1.77
CA ARG A 250 6.97 -7.94 0.89
C ARG A 250 6.43 -8.50 -0.42
N VAL A 251 6.59 -7.75 -1.47
CA VAL A 251 5.91 -7.94 -2.74
C VAL A 251 6.90 -8.35 -3.82
N SER A 252 6.54 -9.36 -4.60
CA SER A 252 7.27 -9.80 -5.79
C SER A 252 6.32 -9.73 -6.99
N ILE A 253 6.61 -8.80 -7.90
CA ILE A 253 5.85 -8.60 -9.14
C ILE A 253 6.48 -9.46 -10.22
N LEU A 254 5.70 -10.35 -10.82
CA LEU A 254 6.18 -11.22 -11.89
C LEU A 254 6.31 -10.45 -13.21
N ILE A 255 7.54 -10.27 -13.66
CA ILE A 255 7.83 -9.56 -14.92
C ILE A 255 7.81 -10.51 -16.10
N SER A 256 8.51 -11.62 -15.97
CA SER A 256 8.61 -12.65 -17.02
C SER A 256 8.77 -14.01 -16.38
N LYS A 257 8.22 -15.01 -17.07
CA LYS A 257 8.34 -16.41 -16.70
C LYS A 257 8.65 -17.24 -17.94
N ARG A 258 9.61 -18.15 -17.83
CA ARG A 258 9.92 -19.15 -18.83
C ARG A 258 9.91 -20.53 -18.18
N ASP A 259 9.04 -21.38 -18.67
CA ASP A 259 8.92 -22.76 -18.17
C ASP A 259 9.74 -23.71 -19.03
N GLN A 260 10.30 -24.74 -18.39
CA GLN A 260 11.00 -25.84 -19.06
C GLN A 260 12.16 -25.37 -19.96
N VAL A 261 12.93 -24.39 -19.50
CA VAL A 261 14.13 -23.90 -20.19
C VAL A 261 15.41 -24.46 -19.53
N LEU A 262 16.47 -24.57 -20.31
CA LEU A 262 17.77 -24.95 -19.77
C LEU A 262 18.30 -23.80 -18.93
N ALA A 263 18.61 -24.08 -17.67
CA ALA A 263 19.05 -23.08 -16.71
C ALA A 263 20.42 -23.41 -16.15
N VAL A 264 21.26 -22.40 -16.05
CA VAL A 264 22.57 -22.46 -15.38
C VAL A 264 22.68 -21.36 -14.32
N PRO A 265 23.44 -21.57 -13.25
CA PRO A 265 23.73 -20.51 -12.30
C PRO A 265 24.41 -19.32 -12.97
N THR A 266 23.99 -18.10 -12.61
CA THR A 266 24.51 -16.85 -13.22
C THR A 266 26.03 -16.74 -13.10
N GLY A 267 26.61 -17.20 -11.99
CA GLY A 267 28.05 -17.20 -11.78
C GLY A 267 28.86 -18.11 -12.71
N ALA A 268 28.23 -19.05 -13.43
CA ALA A 268 28.90 -19.93 -14.38
C ALA A 268 29.16 -19.29 -15.75
N ILE A 269 28.47 -18.19 -16.05
CA ILE A 269 28.63 -17.46 -17.32
C ILE A 269 29.74 -16.45 -17.21
N LYS A 270 30.64 -16.47 -18.20
CA LYS A 270 31.69 -15.47 -18.39
C LYS A 270 31.43 -14.70 -19.67
N GLU A 271 31.65 -13.40 -19.61
CA GLU A 271 31.56 -12.55 -20.79
C GLU A 271 32.96 -12.12 -21.21
N GLU A 272 33.35 -12.56 -22.41
CA GLU A 272 34.66 -12.25 -23.00
C GLU A 272 34.45 -11.73 -24.42
N GLY A 273 34.89 -10.50 -24.70
CA GLY A 273 34.78 -9.91 -26.04
C GLY A 273 33.38 -9.78 -26.60
N GLY A 274 32.38 -9.54 -25.76
CA GLY A 274 30.97 -9.45 -26.15
C GLY A 274 30.30 -10.80 -26.41
N ARG A 275 30.98 -11.92 -26.14
CA ARG A 275 30.45 -13.28 -26.23
C ARG A 275 30.29 -13.86 -24.83
N LYS A 276 29.18 -14.53 -24.61
CA LYS A 276 28.92 -15.26 -23.37
C LYS A 276 29.39 -16.70 -23.51
N THR A 277 30.25 -17.12 -22.59
CA THR A 277 30.85 -18.46 -22.56
C THR A 277 30.67 -19.08 -21.19
N LEU A 278 30.61 -20.39 -21.15
CA LEU A 278 30.67 -21.17 -19.90
C LEU A 278 31.57 -22.37 -20.07
N GLN A 279 32.01 -22.95 -18.98
CA GLN A 279 32.85 -24.12 -18.97
C GLN A 279 32.05 -25.38 -18.70
N VAL A 280 32.14 -26.33 -19.60
CA VAL A 280 31.50 -27.66 -19.48
C VAL A 280 32.59 -28.70 -19.23
N LEU A 281 32.34 -29.63 -18.32
CA LEU A 281 33.17 -30.78 -18.09
C LEU A 281 32.79 -31.89 -19.09
N GLN A 282 33.66 -32.17 -20.05
CA GLN A 282 33.51 -33.26 -21.01
C GLN A 282 34.76 -34.14 -20.95
N ASP A 283 34.57 -35.45 -20.76
CA ASP A 283 35.65 -36.44 -20.65
C ASP A 283 36.78 -36.06 -19.65
N GLY A 284 36.38 -35.43 -18.52
CA GLY A 284 37.31 -34.99 -17.48
C GLY A 284 38.10 -33.73 -17.84
N LYS A 285 37.78 -33.04 -18.93
CA LYS A 285 38.41 -31.79 -19.35
C LYS A 285 37.37 -30.64 -19.37
N ALA A 286 37.85 -29.47 -18.94
CA ALA A 286 37.06 -28.24 -19.03
C ALA A 286 37.11 -27.68 -20.45
N ILE A 287 35.98 -27.55 -21.11
CA ILE A 287 35.85 -27.01 -22.46
C ILE A 287 35.04 -25.71 -22.36
N ASN A 288 35.49 -24.63 -23.00
CA ASN A 288 34.75 -23.39 -23.13
C ASN A 288 33.74 -23.54 -24.26
N VAL A 289 32.49 -23.31 -23.95
CA VAL A 289 31.38 -23.35 -24.91
C VAL A 289 30.73 -21.96 -25.00
N THR A 290 30.57 -21.46 -26.20
CA THR A 290 29.83 -20.22 -26.44
C THR A 290 28.34 -20.51 -26.40
N VAL A 291 27.59 -19.71 -25.66
CA VAL A 291 26.17 -19.87 -25.45
C VAL A 291 25.42 -18.57 -25.73
N GLU A 292 24.17 -18.71 -26.14
CA GLU A 292 23.21 -17.61 -26.17
C GLU A 292 22.32 -17.69 -24.93
N THR A 293 22.09 -16.55 -24.30
CA THR A 293 21.31 -16.48 -23.08
C THR A 293 19.95 -15.82 -23.34
N GLY A 294 18.93 -16.27 -22.65
CA GLY A 294 17.59 -15.68 -22.63
C GLY A 294 17.32 -14.95 -21.31
N LEU A 295 16.18 -15.29 -20.68
CA LEU A 295 15.76 -14.70 -19.41
C LEU A 295 16.76 -15.02 -18.30
N SER A 296 17.05 -14.02 -17.47
CA SER A 296 17.91 -14.19 -16.29
C SER A 296 17.24 -13.60 -15.06
N ASN A 297 17.57 -14.18 -13.91
CA ASN A 297 17.29 -13.61 -12.60
C ASN A 297 18.60 -13.56 -11.77
N ASP A 298 18.52 -13.26 -10.49
CA ASP A 298 19.70 -13.13 -9.62
C ASP A 298 20.47 -14.44 -9.44
N GLU A 299 19.84 -15.60 -9.62
CA GLU A 299 20.40 -16.91 -9.37
C GLU A 299 20.77 -17.67 -10.65
N LYS A 300 19.91 -17.59 -11.67
CA LYS A 300 19.96 -18.42 -12.87
C LYS A 300 19.77 -17.63 -14.16
N VAL A 301 20.34 -18.19 -15.22
CA VAL A 301 20.22 -17.66 -16.60
C VAL A 301 19.73 -18.77 -17.52
N GLU A 302 18.77 -18.45 -18.36
CA GLU A 302 18.30 -19.30 -19.44
C GLU A 302 19.37 -19.42 -20.53
N ILE A 303 19.63 -20.62 -20.99
CA ILE A 303 20.45 -20.90 -22.18
C ILE A 303 19.51 -21.21 -23.34
N SER A 304 19.49 -20.30 -24.31
CA SER A 304 18.67 -20.44 -25.51
C SER A 304 19.30 -21.38 -26.56
N SER A 305 20.62 -21.36 -26.65
CA SER A 305 21.38 -22.24 -27.58
C SER A 305 22.82 -22.45 -27.10
N GLY A 306 23.43 -23.50 -27.61
CA GLY A 306 24.85 -23.80 -27.35
C GLY A 306 25.11 -24.78 -26.19
N LEU A 307 24.07 -25.32 -25.54
CA LEU A 307 24.22 -26.26 -24.44
C LEU A 307 23.11 -27.33 -24.50
N ASP A 308 23.49 -28.58 -24.22
CA ASP A 308 22.56 -29.70 -24.17
C ASP A 308 22.11 -29.99 -22.73
N GLU A 309 20.92 -30.58 -22.64
CA GLU A 309 20.39 -31.05 -21.33
C GLU A 309 21.28 -32.17 -20.79
N GLY A 310 21.57 -32.13 -19.50
CA GLY A 310 22.45 -33.08 -18.83
C GLY A 310 23.94 -32.73 -18.89
N ALA A 311 24.33 -31.64 -19.54
CA ALA A 311 25.72 -31.15 -19.51
C ALA A 311 26.15 -30.77 -18.11
N GLN A 312 27.40 -31.06 -17.77
CA GLN A 312 27.98 -30.68 -16.49
C GLN A 312 28.71 -29.34 -16.61
N VAL A 313 28.10 -28.30 -16.05
CA VAL A 313 28.69 -26.95 -16.05
C VAL A 313 29.58 -26.75 -14.82
N ILE A 314 30.76 -26.22 -15.05
CA ILE A 314 31.72 -25.93 -14.01
C ILE A 314 31.36 -24.60 -13.35
N LEU A 315 31.21 -24.63 -12.02
CA LEU A 315 30.96 -23.43 -11.22
C LEU A 315 32.30 -22.79 -10.82
N PRO A 316 32.41 -21.46 -10.76
CA PRO A 316 33.55 -20.80 -10.22
C PRO A 316 33.75 -21.21 -8.75
N THR A 317 34.88 -21.73 -8.41
CA THR A 317 35.26 -21.94 -7.00
C THR A 317 35.34 -20.59 -6.31
N ALA A 318 34.57 -20.41 -5.25
CA ALA A 318 34.72 -19.25 -4.39
C ALA A 318 36.18 -19.21 -3.89
N LYS A 319 36.94 -18.21 -4.30
CA LYS A 319 38.27 -17.96 -3.69
C LYS A 319 38.02 -17.78 -2.20
N ALA A 320 38.48 -18.73 -1.41
CA ALA A 320 38.55 -18.56 0.04
C ALA A 320 39.27 -17.23 0.29
N LYS A 321 38.59 -16.30 0.94
CA LYS A 321 39.21 -15.10 1.47
C LYS A 321 40.33 -15.59 2.40
N THR A 322 41.57 -15.52 1.95
CA THR A 322 42.75 -15.69 2.79
C THR A 322 42.64 -14.66 3.90
N ALA A 323 42.28 -15.12 5.09
CA ALA A 323 42.41 -14.30 6.28
C ALA A 323 43.89 -13.94 6.41
N SER A 324 44.24 -12.72 6.07
CA SER A 324 45.56 -12.15 6.38
C SER A 324 45.66 -12.09 7.90
N SER A 325 46.34 -13.08 8.46
CA SER A 325 46.80 -13.05 9.84
C SER A 325 47.91 -11.99 9.92
N ASN A 326 47.53 -10.79 10.26
CA ASN A 326 48.45 -9.74 10.63
C ASN A 326 48.96 -10.07 12.05
N GLN A 327 49.98 -10.93 12.14
CA GLN A 327 50.77 -11.08 13.35
C GLN A 327 51.70 -9.88 13.44
N GLY A 328 51.33 -8.92 14.27
CA GLY A 328 52.25 -7.86 14.71
C GLY A 328 53.43 -8.45 15.47
N PRO A 329 54.62 -7.83 15.39
CA PRO A 329 55.81 -8.31 16.08
C PRO A 329 55.66 -8.20 17.60
N PRO A 330 56.32 -9.12 18.38
CA PRO A 330 56.24 -9.10 19.84
C PRO A 330 56.96 -7.87 20.43
N PRO A 331 56.47 -7.35 21.57
CA PRO A 331 57.12 -6.22 22.24
C PRO A 331 58.50 -6.67 22.75
N ARG A 332 59.53 -5.87 22.46
CA ARG A 332 60.83 -5.98 23.10
C ARG A 332 60.79 -5.37 24.48
N LEU A 333 61.38 -6.10 25.46
CA LEU A 333 61.68 -5.65 26.81
C LEU A 333 62.66 -4.47 26.82
#